data_47be02a75dba40ae800f806adf491f07
#
_entry.id   47be02a75dba40ae800f806adf491f07
#
_cell.length_a   1.000
_cell.length_b   1.000
_cell.length_c   1.000
_cell.angle_alpha   90.00
_cell.angle_beta   90.00
_cell.angle_gamma   90.00
#
_symmetry.space_group_name_H-M   'P 1'
#
loop_
_entity.id
_entity.type
_entity.pdbx_description
1 polymer ?
#
loop_
_entity_poly.entity_id
_entity_poly.type
_entity_poly.pdbx_seq_one_letter_code
_entity_poly.pdbx_strand_id
1 'polypeptide(L)'
;MSAKTKMFPFLIDRASKRTLVEQLSANMRQAILCGDWPFGARVPSLRDATRDLKVSYKVAFRAYESLRREGWLRSSPRCGYTAAAPDVPQWRGEVLCVCHDGYSDMQMVMSIQRELARAGWLCTNLFFRAGSQGTADSWILDAMLTRRFDLVVAFNPSEDIVSRIQYAEKPFVAVTSCRPKPRRHCRGVVVMRMGNAVDGLVAECRRLRIRTVWCVNFQPVYGYVSKALRAAGFSAKNFITGVDLASRETRDSLRERAYAWFAAQAQDPRKLPDLIVALDDYVAAAALAALTNAGVSVPDDVQFVSFVNSGDGQPFSRSIARLEHDSRQNGVRMAEFLLRCLNGARKRQIFELDGFAYKPGDTFSRAVR
;
A
#
# COMPACT_ATOMS: atom_id res chain seq x y z
N MET A 1 0.48 46.35 -9.47
CA MET A 1 1.89 46.27 -9.05
C MET A 1 2.34 44.82 -9.23
N SER A 2 3.15 44.55 -10.24
CA SER A 2 3.63 43.22 -10.57
C SER A 2 4.57 42.75 -9.44
N ALA A 3 4.22 41.66 -8.76
CA ALA A 3 5.11 41.02 -7.78
C ALA A 3 6.37 40.55 -8.54
N LYS A 4 7.51 41.18 -8.28
CA LYS A 4 8.80 40.69 -8.76
C LYS A 4 8.96 39.26 -8.25
N THR A 5 8.83 38.29 -9.14
CA THR A 5 9.13 36.88 -8.86
C THR A 5 10.53 36.83 -8.24
N LYS A 6 10.63 36.41 -6.98
CA LYS A 6 11.91 36.29 -6.29
C LYS A 6 12.76 35.29 -7.06
N MET A 7 13.95 35.67 -7.48
CA MET A 7 14.86 34.86 -8.27
C MET A 7 15.31 33.59 -7.52
N PHE A 8 15.34 33.68 -6.19
CA PHE A 8 15.56 32.54 -5.27
C PHE A 8 14.28 32.28 -4.47
N PRO A 9 13.71 31.05 -4.52
CA PRO A 9 12.49 30.68 -3.78
C PRO A 9 12.72 30.46 -2.28
N PHE A 10 13.93 30.68 -1.79
CA PHE A 10 14.35 30.45 -0.40
C PHE A 10 15.13 31.62 0.17
N LEU A 11 15.36 31.55 1.49
CA LEU A 11 16.19 32.49 2.25
C LEU A 11 17.36 31.76 2.90
N ILE A 12 18.40 32.52 3.29
CA ILE A 12 19.53 32.03 4.07
C ILE A 12 19.32 32.43 5.53
N ASP A 13 19.36 31.44 6.42
CA ASP A 13 19.29 31.67 7.88
C ASP A 13 20.69 31.87 8.47
N ARG A 14 20.97 33.10 8.92
CA ARG A 14 22.25 33.46 9.50
C ARG A 14 22.42 33.01 10.94
N ALA A 15 21.33 32.65 11.63
CA ALA A 15 21.35 32.10 12.97
C ALA A 15 21.60 30.59 13.00
N SER A 16 21.51 29.93 11.84
CA SER A 16 21.72 28.48 11.70
C SER A 16 23.16 28.08 12.02
N LYS A 17 23.33 26.92 12.66
CA LYS A 17 24.63 26.28 12.87
C LYS A 17 25.29 25.75 11.60
N ARG A 18 24.54 25.64 10.49
CA ARG A 18 25.06 25.21 9.18
C ARG A 18 25.80 26.35 8.50
N THR A 19 26.88 26.02 7.82
CA THR A 19 27.63 27.01 7.02
C THR A 19 26.77 27.57 5.89
N LEU A 20 27.04 28.77 5.44
CA LEU A 20 26.32 29.41 4.32
C LEU A 20 26.46 28.61 3.01
N VAL A 21 27.57 27.90 2.82
CA VAL A 21 27.77 26.99 1.66
C VAL A 21 26.81 25.81 1.71
N GLU A 22 26.71 25.15 2.87
CA GLU A 22 25.81 24.02 3.07
C GLU A 22 24.35 24.43 2.91
N GLN A 23 23.94 25.56 3.50
CA GLN A 23 22.59 26.08 3.35
C GLN A 23 22.25 26.37 1.88
N LEU A 24 23.13 27.09 1.19
CA LEU A 24 22.92 27.47 -0.20
C LEU A 24 22.84 26.23 -1.09
N SER A 25 23.74 25.27 -0.92
CA SER A 25 23.73 24.02 -1.67
C SER A 25 22.46 23.20 -1.42
N ALA A 26 22.05 23.06 -0.16
CA ALA A 26 20.84 22.31 0.21
C ALA A 26 19.57 22.98 -0.34
N ASN A 27 19.46 24.31 -0.20
CA ASN A 27 18.28 25.05 -0.68
C ASN A 27 18.18 25.06 -2.21
N MET A 28 19.30 25.18 -2.91
CA MET A 28 19.31 25.07 -4.39
C MET A 28 18.94 23.68 -4.85
N ARG A 29 19.44 22.62 -4.21
CA ARG A 29 19.06 21.25 -4.50
C ARG A 29 17.55 21.04 -4.29
N GLN A 30 17.03 21.57 -3.19
CA GLN A 30 15.59 21.53 -2.89
C GLN A 30 14.77 22.24 -3.96
N ALA A 31 15.17 23.45 -4.38
CA ALA A 31 14.49 24.21 -5.43
C ALA A 31 14.46 23.46 -6.79
N ILE A 32 15.54 22.75 -7.12
CA ILE A 32 15.59 21.89 -8.31
C ILE A 32 14.63 20.69 -8.16
N LEU A 33 14.67 20.01 -7.02
CA LEU A 33 13.80 18.86 -6.74
C LEU A 33 12.32 19.23 -6.73
N CYS A 34 11.96 20.35 -6.12
CA CYS A 34 10.56 20.83 -6.06
C CYS A 34 10.07 21.43 -7.40
N GLY A 35 10.94 21.58 -8.38
CA GLY A 35 10.56 22.11 -9.68
C GLY A 35 10.49 23.63 -9.75
N ASP A 36 10.90 24.37 -8.72
CA ASP A 36 11.05 25.82 -8.78
C ASP A 36 12.03 26.22 -9.91
N TRP A 37 13.07 25.40 -10.09
CA TRP A 37 13.96 25.44 -11.26
C TRP A 37 13.87 24.11 -12.01
N PRO A 38 13.07 24.04 -13.09
CA PRO A 38 12.92 22.81 -13.89
C PRO A 38 14.23 22.31 -14.46
N PHE A 39 14.37 21.01 -14.68
CA PHE A 39 15.56 20.45 -15.32
C PHE A 39 15.81 21.08 -16.69
N GLY A 40 17.05 21.49 -16.92
CA GLY A 40 17.44 22.24 -18.10
C GLY A 40 17.18 23.75 -18.01
N ALA A 41 16.41 24.21 -17.03
CA ALA A 41 16.18 25.64 -16.83
C ALA A 41 17.45 26.35 -16.32
N ARG A 42 17.60 27.61 -16.71
CA ARG A 42 18.70 28.44 -16.25
C ARG A 42 18.47 28.80 -14.77
N VAL A 43 19.45 28.53 -13.92
CA VAL A 43 19.46 28.98 -12.53
C VAL A 43 20.07 30.37 -12.39
N PRO A 44 19.78 31.12 -11.31
CA PRO A 44 20.40 32.41 -11.08
C PRO A 44 21.93 32.35 -11.12
N SER A 45 22.57 33.42 -11.55
CA SER A 45 24.02 33.48 -11.64
C SER A 45 24.69 33.63 -10.26
N LEU A 46 26.01 33.42 -10.18
CA LEU A 46 26.80 33.71 -8.97
C LEU A 46 26.64 35.16 -8.50
N ARG A 47 26.53 36.10 -9.46
CA ARG A 47 26.30 37.54 -9.14
C ARG A 47 24.93 37.75 -8.55
N ASP A 48 23.90 37.07 -9.07
CA ASP A 48 22.54 37.14 -8.51
C ASP A 48 22.51 36.57 -7.10
N ALA A 49 23.15 35.41 -6.86
CA ALA A 49 23.25 34.83 -5.52
C ALA A 49 23.94 35.77 -4.52
N THR A 50 25.02 36.42 -4.95
CA THR A 50 25.75 37.39 -4.11
C THR A 50 24.86 38.60 -3.75
N ARG A 51 24.14 39.13 -4.75
CA ARG A 51 23.28 40.31 -4.56
C ARG A 51 22.03 39.99 -3.75
N ASP A 52 21.29 38.94 -4.11
CA ASP A 52 19.96 38.71 -3.60
C ASP A 52 19.97 37.97 -2.26
N LEU A 53 20.93 37.06 -2.05
CA LEU A 53 21.09 36.31 -0.79
C LEU A 53 22.11 36.93 0.16
N LYS A 54 22.78 38.02 -0.27
CA LYS A 54 23.81 38.73 0.51
C LYS A 54 24.93 37.82 1.00
N VAL A 55 25.33 36.83 0.19
CA VAL A 55 26.47 35.95 0.47
C VAL A 55 27.71 36.42 -0.28
N SER A 56 28.93 36.07 0.21
CA SER A 56 30.13 36.41 -0.52
C SER A 56 30.24 35.59 -1.84
N TYR A 57 30.96 36.13 -2.83
CA TYR A 57 31.23 35.42 -4.08
C TYR A 57 31.88 34.05 -3.83
N LYS A 58 32.80 33.97 -2.86
CA LYS A 58 33.47 32.72 -2.48
C LYS A 58 32.47 31.65 -1.97
N VAL A 59 31.48 32.07 -1.18
CA VAL A 59 30.40 31.18 -0.69
C VAL A 59 29.54 30.70 -1.87
N ALA A 60 29.08 31.64 -2.70
CA ALA A 60 28.27 31.27 -3.87
C ALA A 60 29.04 30.32 -4.80
N PHE A 61 30.29 30.65 -5.13
CA PHE A 61 31.13 29.82 -5.99
C PHE A 61 31.31 28.40 -5.44
N ARG A 62 31.65 28.26 -4.15
CA ARG A 62 31.80 26.94 -3.52
C ARG A 62 30.53 26.11 -3.56
N ALA A 63 29.38 26.72 -3.30
CA ALA A 63 28.09 26.03 -3.34
C ALA A 63 27.76 25.55 -4.77
N TYR A 64 27.93 26.41 -5.78
CA TYR A 64 27.68 26.07 -7.18
C TYR A 64 28.64 24.99 -7.70
N GLU A 65 29.92 25.04 -7.32
CA GLU A 65 30.88 24.01 -7.69
C GLU A 65 30.64 22.67 -7.01
N SER A 66 30.15 22.67 -5.74
CA SER A 66 29.68 21.45 -5.08
C SER A 66 28.54 20.81 -5.85
N LEU A 67 27.51 21.61 -6.14
CA LEU A 67 26.33 21.14 -6.90
C LEU A 67 26.68 20.69 -8.31
N ARG A 68 27.65 21.34 -8.96
CA ARG A 68 28.13 20.91 -10.29
C ARG A 68 28.85 19.55 -10.22
N ARG A 69 29.71 19.35 -9.21
CA ARG A 69 30.40 18.06 -9.00
C ARG A 69 29.41 16.92 -8.63
N GLU A 70 28.38 17.26 -7.90
CA GLU A 70 27.32 16.32 -7.55
C GLU A 70 26.32 16.07 -8.71
N GLY A 71 26.42 16.80 -9.81
CA GLY A 71 25.54 16.66 -10.98
C GLY A 71 24.22 17.42 -10.94
N TRP A 72 23.98 18.24 -9.89
CA TRP A 72 22.77 19.07 -9.77
C TRP A 72 22.78 20.33 -10.64
N LEU A 73 23.96 20.74 -11.09
CA LEU A 73 24.14 21.85 -12.01
C LEU A 73 25.04 21.43 -13.18
N ARG A 74 24.72 21.91 -14.36
CA ARG A 74 25.62 21.90 -15.52
C ARG A 74 26.05 23.32 -15.84
N SER A 75 27.33 23.53 -16.08
CA SER A 75 27.86 24.82 -16.58
C SER A 75 28.04 24.78 -18.08
N SER A 76 27.62 25.83 -18.75
CA SER A 76 27.87 26.00 -20.19
C SER A 76 28.54 27.36 -20.46
N PRO A 77 29.57 27.40 -21.31
CA PRO A 77 30.16 28.67 -21.73
C PRO A 77 29.08 29.60 -22.26
N ARG A 78 29.07 30.84 -21.83
CA ARG A 78 28.11 31.92 -22.20
C ARG A 78 26.67 31.75 -21.68
N CYS A 79 26.22 30.54 -21.27
CA CYS A 79 24.86 30.31 -20.76
C CYS A 79 24.76 30.28 -19.24
N GLY A 80 25.90 30.21 -18.52
CA GLY A 80 25.91 30.10 -17.05
C GLY A 80 25.60 28.70 -16.56
N TYR A 81 24.82 28.62 -15.48
CA TYR A 81 24.43 27.36 -14.86
C TYR A 81 22.99 27.00 -15.21
N THR A 82 22.75 25.73 -15.47
CA THR A 82 21.42 25.15 -15.67
C THR A 82 21.16 24.06 -14.63
N ALA A 83 19.92 23.96 -14.20
CA ALA A 83 19.48 22.89 -13.32
C ALA A 83 19.62 21.53 -14.01
N ALA A 84 20.19 20.58 -13.31
CA ALA A 84 20.33 19.20 -13.75
C ALA A 84 19.96 18.30 -12.57
N ALA A 85 19.71 17.04 -12.83
CA ALA A 85 19.66 16.03 -11.80
C ALA A 85 20.22 14.75 -12.39
N PRO A 86 21.24 14.17 -11.76
CA PRO A 86 21.64 12.81 -12.06
C PRO A 86 20.54 11.91 -11.51
N ASP A 87 20.04 10.96 -12.23
CA ASP A 87 19.14 9.85 -11.85
C ASP A 87 18.04 10.12 -10.79
N VAL A 88 17.72 11.38 -10.51
CA VAL A 88 16.68 11.77 -9.55
C VAL A 88 15.54 12.45 -10.30
N PRO A 89 14.32 11.94 -10.18
CA PRO A 89 13.17 12.57 -10.81
C PRO A 89 12.86 13.92 -10.15
N GLN A 90 12.43 14.89 -10.95
CA GLN A 90 11.89 16.14 -10.43
C GLN A 90 10.54 15.89 -9.74
N TRP A 91 10.37 16.44 -8.55
CA TRP A 91 9.10 16.32 -7.84
C TRP A 91 7.99 17.10 -8.56
N ARG A 92 6.88 16.41 -8.80
CA ARG A 92 5.71 16.92 -9.51
C ARG A 92 4.57 17.27 -8.56
N GLY A 93 4.50 16.59 -7.44
CA GLY A 93 3.47 16.77 -6.42
C GLY A 93 3.46 15.65 -5.38
N GLU A 94 2.40 15.58 -4.60
CA GLU A 94 2.28 14.71 -3.43
C GLU A 94 1.00 13.86 -3.46
N VAL A 95 1.14 12.58 -3.13
CA VAL A 95 0.06 11.60 -3.01
C VAL A 95 -0.04 11.17 -1.55
N LEU A 96 -1.24 11.19 -0.98
CA LEU A 96 -1.53 10.67 0.35
C LEU A 96 -2.13 9.27 0.25
N CYS A 97 -1.46 8.27 0.79
CA CYS A 97 -2.00 6.93 0.98
C CYS A 97 -2.62 6.81 2.38
N VAL A 98 -3.89 6.49 2.44
CA VAL A 98 -4.67 6.36 3.68
C VAL A 98 -4.99 4.89 3.90
N CYS A 99 -4.37 4.30 4.92
CA CYS A 99 -4.47 2.89 5.25
C CYS A 99 -4.95 2.73 6.69
N HIS A 100 -5.80 1.75 6.98
CA HIS A 100 -6.06 1.38 8.37
C HIS A 100 -4.94 0.45 8.90
N ASP A 101 -4.73 0.42 10.20
CA ASP A 101 -3.64 -0.30 10.87
C ASP A 101 -3.70 -1.84 10.71
N GLY A 102 -4.88 -2.37 10.39
CA GLY A 102 -5.08 -3.77 10.00
C GLY A 102 -4.74 -4.07 8.53
N TYR A 103 -4.28 -3.08 7.74
CA TYR A 103 -3.86 -3.31 6.37
C TYR A 103 -2.47 -3.95 6.34
N SER A 104 -2.44 -5.25 6.05
CA SER A 104 -1.22 -6.06 6.15
C SER A 104 -0.30 -5.99 4.92
N ASP A 105 -0.78 -5.44 3.79
CA ASP A 105 -0.01 -5.44 2.54
C ASP A 105 0.94 -4.24 2.42
N MET A 106 1.88 -4.15 3.34
CA MET A 106 2.93 -3.13 3.32
C MET A 106 3.81 -3.22 2.08
N GLN A 107 4.04 -4.41 1.55
CA GLN A 107 4.86 -4.61 0.35
C GLN A 107 4.24 -3.95 -0.88
N MET A 108 2.91 -4.01 -0.99
CA MET A 108 2.19 -3.32 -2.06
C MET A 108 2.29 -1.80 -1.91
N VAL A 109 2.08 -1.26 -0.69
CA VAL A 109 2.21 0.18 -0.41
C VAL A 109 3.63 0.68 -0.72
N MET A 110 4.66 -0.07 -0.30
CA MET A 110 6.06 0.27 -0.59
C MET A 110 6.37 0.22 -2.10
N SER A 111 5.78 -0.71 -2.83
CA SER A 111 5.94 -0.79 -4.29
C SER A 111 5.27 0.40 -4.98
N ILE A 112 4.06 0.77 -4.57
CA ILE A 112 3.38 1.98 -5.04
C ILE A 112 4.25 3.21 -4.80
N GLN A 113 4.73 3.38 -3.58
CA GLN A 113 5.59 4.52 -3.20
C GLN A 113 6.84 4.60 -4.09
N ARG A 114 7.50 3.47 -4.33
CA ARG A 114 8.71 3.40 -5.17
C ARG A 114 8.42 3.81 -6.62
N GLU A 115 7.35 3.29 -7.20
CA GLU A 115 7.01 3.60 -8.60
C GLU A 115 6.51 5.05 -8.76
N LEU A 116 5.75 5.56 -7.81
CA LEU A 116 5.36 6.98 -7.77
C LEU A 116 6.59 7.89 -7.64
N ALA A 117 7.53 7.54 -6.75
CA ALA A 117 8.78 8.29 -6.58
C ALA A 117 9.62 8.33 -7.85
N ARG A 118 9.72 7.21 -8.60
CA ARG A 118 10.41 7.16 -9.91
C ARG A 118 9.77 8.10 -10.94
N ALA A 119 8.47 8.31 -10.83
CA ALA A 119 7.74 9.24 -11.69
C ALA A 119 7.70 10.70 -11.15
N GLY A 120 8.40 10.98 -10.06
CA GLY A 120 8.51 12.31 -9.46
C GLY A 120 7.35 12.67 -8.50
N TRP A 121 6.63 11.70 -7.97
CA TRP A 121 5.56 11.94 -7.00
C TRP A 121 5.98 11.52 -5.60
N LEU A 122 5.94 12.44 -4.64
CA LEU A 122 6.13 12.11 -3.24
C LEU A 122 4.91 11.35 -2.72
N CYS A 123 5.13 10.28 -1.96
CA CYS A 123 4.05 9.49 -1.37
C CYS A 123 4.15 9.53 0.16
N THR A 124 3.15 10.11 0.80
CA THR A 124 2.99 10.12 2.26
C THR A 124 2.01 9.03 2.66
N ASN A 125 2.36 8.19 3.63
CA ASN A 125 1.50 7.12 4.12
C ASN A 125 0.94 7.49 5.49
N LEU A 126 -0.38 7.47 5.64
CA LEU A 126 -1.09 7.66 6.89
C LEU A 126 -1.76 6.34 7.31
N PHE A 127 -1.37 5.81 8.45
CA PHE A 127 -2.01 4.66 9.08
C PHE A 127 -2.86 5.11 10.25
N PHE A 128 -4.08 4.60 10.36
CA PHE A 128 -5.02 4.92 11.42
C PHE A 128 -5.83 3.68 11.82
N ARG A 129 -6.40 3.68 13.02
CA ARG A 129 -7.21 2.57 13.49
C ARG A 129 -8.56 2.49 12.78
N ALA A 130 -8.92 1.29 12.33
CA ALA A 130 -10.25 1.04 11.76
C ALA A 130 -11.32 1.09 12.86
N GLY A 131 -12.47 1.69 12.56
CA GLY A 131 -13.66 1.64 13.44
C GLY A 131 -13.79 2.78 14.45
N SER A 132 -12.94 3.77 14.45
CA SER A 132 -12.93 4.85 15.43
C SER A 132 -13.77 6.06 15.01
N GLN A 133 -15.10 5.97 15.03
CA GLN A 133 -15.91 7.20 15.00
C GLN A 133 -15.61 8.03 16.25
N GLY A 134 -15.03 9.23 16.05
CA GLY A 134 -14.76 10.18 17.14
C GLY A 134 -13.53 9.90 18.00
N THR A 135 -12.60 9.06 17.57
CA THR A 135 -11.32 8.83 18.26
C THR A 135 -10.22 9.76 17.81
N ALA A 136 -9.11 9.80 18.56
CA ALA A 136 -7.97 10.67 18.31
C ALA A 136 -7.40 10.56 16.87
N ASP A 137 -7.56 9.43 16.20
CA ASP A 137 -6.97 9.19 14.89
C ASP A 137 -7.71 9.90 13.73
N SER A 138 -9.01 10.21 13.90
CA SER A 138 -9.80 10.90 12.86
C SER A 138 -9.34 12.34 12.64
N TRP A 139 -8.89 13.03 13.67
CA TRP A 139 -8.37 14.40 13.55
C TRP A 139 -7.02 14.45 12.81
N ILE A 140 -6.22 13.37 12.87
CA ILE A 140 -4.97 13.27 12.11
C ILE A 140 -5.29 13.26 10.61
N LEU A 141 -6.31 12.50 10.20
CA LEU A 141 -6.75 12.51 8.80
C LEU A 141 -7.25 13.91 8.40
N ASP A 142 -8.10 14.53 9.22
CA ASP A 142 -8.60 15.88 8.95
C ASP A 142 -7.46 16.89 8.84
N ALA A 143 -6.49 16.84 9.76
CA ALA A 143 -5.29 17.69 9.70
C ALA A 143 -4.44 17.43 8.44
N MET A 144 -4.27 16.18 8.03
CA MET A 144 -3.57 15.86 6.80
C MET A 144 -4.32 16.35 5.57
N LEU A 145 -5.64 16.25 5.55
CA LEU A 145 -6.47 16.70 4.42
C LEU A 145 -6.49 18.23 4.25
N THR A 146 -6.06 19.02 5.27
CA THR A 146 -5.85 20.47 5.10
C THR A 146 -4.64 20.79 4.21
N ARG A 147 -3.67 19.86 4.13
CA ARG A 147 -2.49 20.02 3.29
C ARG A 147 -2.84 19.86 1.81
N ARG A 148 -1.93 20.31 0.95
CA ARG A 148 -2.09 20.13 -0.50
C ARG A 148 -1.63 18.73 -0.89
N PHE A 149 -2.57 17.91 -1.33
CA PHE A 149 -2.31 16.64 -2.00
C PHE A 149 -2.97 16.65 -3.38
N ASP A 150 -2.28 16.10 -4.38
CA ASP A 150 -2.77 16.00 -5.74
C ASP A 150 -3.68 14.79 -5.93
N LEU A 151 -3.53 13.77 -5.08
CA LEU A 151 -4.38 12.59 -5.04
C LEU A 151 -4.36 11.96 -3.64
N VAL A 152 -5.51 11.46 -3.19
CA VAL A 152 -5.62 10.60 -2.01
C VAL A 152 -5.91 9.17 -2.48
N VAL A 153 -5.15 8.19 -2.00
CA VAL A 153 -5.40 6.77 -2.25
C VAL A 153 -5.90 6.13 -0.96
N ALA A 154 -7.15 5.73 -0.93
CA ALA A 154 -7.78 5.20 0.27
C ALA A 154 -7.98 3.67 0.14
N PHE A 155 -7.31 2.90 1.01
CA PHE A 155 -7.36 1.44 1.03
C PHE A 155 -8.50 0.96 1.92
N ASN A 156 -9.45 0.22 1.34
CA ASN A 156 -10.69 -0.27 1.98
C ASN A 156 -11.36 0.80 2.88
N PRO A 157 -11.60 2.02 2.35
CA PRO A 157 -12.07 3.12 3.18
C PRO A 157 -13.49 2.85 3.69
N SER A 158 -13.74 3.17 4.97
CA SER A 158 -15.09 3.27 5.51
C SER A 158 -15.86 4.46 4.90
N GLU A 159 -17.17 4.49 5.06
CA GLU A 159 -18.00 5.63 4.61
C GLU A 159 -17.56 6.95 5.28
N ASP A 160 -17.13 6.91 6.55
CA ASP A 160 -16.61 8.09 7.26
C ASP A 160 -15.35 8.64 6.60
N ILE A 161 -14.37 7.78 6.28
CA ILE A 161 -13.14 8.17 5.57
C ILE A 161 -13.46 8.80 4.22
N VAL A 162 -14.36 8.19 3.44
CA VAL A 162 -14.76 8.72 2.14
C VAL A 162 -15.43 10.08 2.30
N SER A 163 -16.31 10.23 3.30
CA SER A 163 -17.01 11.49 3.57
C SER A 163 -16.05 12.63 3.93
N ARG A 164 -15.03 12.36 4.75
CA ARG A 164 -13.99 13.35 5.11
C ARG A 164 -13.16 13.77 3.91
N ILE A 165 -12.74 12.83 3.06
CA ILE A 165 -12.01 13.14 1.83
C ILE A 165 -12.86 14.00 0.89
N GLN A 166 -14.16 13.69 0.76
CA GLN A 166 -15.10 14.46 -0.05
C GLN A 166 -15.35 15.86 0.52
N TYR A 167 -15.48 15.99 1.84
CA TYR A 167 -15.63 17.28 2.52
C TYR A 167 -14.42 18.18 2.30
N ALA A 168 -13.21 17.61 2.33
CA ALA A 168 -11.97 18.30 2.02
C ALA A 168 -11.76 18.56 0.51
N GLU A 169 -12.72 18.16 -0.34
CA GLU A 169 -12.69 18.32 -1.81
C GLU A 169 -11.45 17.73 -2.49
N LYS A 170 -10.83 16.71 -1.88
CA LYS A 170 -9.64 16.10 -2.44
C LYS A 170 -9.97 15.08 -3.53
N PRO A 171 -9.26 15.09 -4.68
CA PRO A 171 -9.37 14.01 -5.64
C PRO A 171 -8.86 12.71 -5.01
N PHE A 172 -9.59 11.60 -5.21
CA PHE A 172 -9.19 10.34 -4.61
C PHE A 172 -9.40 9.12 -5.51
N VAL A 173 -8.66 8.06 -5.19
CA VAL A 173 -8.84 6.70 -5.69
C VAL A 173 -9.18 5.81 -4.50
N ALA A 174 -10.24 5.02 -4.63
CA ALA A 174 -10.59 4.00 -3.66
C ALA A 174 -10.04 2.64 -4.10
N VAL A 175 -9.38 1.93 -3.20
CA VAL A 175 -8.95 0.53 -3.38
C VAL A 175 -9.86 -0.34 -2.53
N THR A 176 -10.58 -1.29 -3.15
CA THR A 176 -11.66 -2.03 -2.47
C THR A 176 -11.86 -3.42 -3.10
N SER A 177 -12.49 -4.33 -2.37
CA SER A 177 -12.88 -5.66 -2.87
C SER A 177 -14.23 -5.68 -3.60
N CYS A 178 -14.99 -4.58 -3.58
CA CYS A 178 -16.29 -4.48 -4.26
C CYS A 178 -16.39 -3.19 -5.08
N ARG A 179 -17.28 -3.16 -6.07
CA ARG A 179 -17.54 -1.94 -6.84
C ARG A 179 -18.34 -0.94 -6.00
N PRO A 180 -17.73 0.18 -5.55
CA PRO A 180 -18.45 1.17 -4.79
C PRO A 180 -19.37 2.01 -5.69
N LYS A 181 -20.38 2.61 -5.09
CA LYS A 181 -21.22 3.61 -5.77
C LYS A 181 -20.36 4.79 -6.26
N PRO A 182 -20.77 5.47 -7.33
CA PRO A 182 -20.10 6.69 -7.77
C PRO A 182 -20.04 7.74 -6.65
N ARG A 183 -18.88 8.37 -6.49
CA ARG A 183 -18.63 9.38 -5.46
C ARG A 183 -18.06 10.64 -6.09
N ARG A 184 -18.44 11.82 -5.55
CA ARG A 184 -17.85 13.10 -5.92
C ARG A 184 -16.34 13.08 -5.66
N HIS A 185 -15.55 13.75 -6.49
CA HIS A 185 -14.07 13.79 -6.45
C HIS A 185 -13.36 12.44 -6.63
N CYS A 186 -14.08 11.32 -6.81
CA CYS A 186 -13.48 10.03 -7.08
C CYS A 186 -12.94 9.96 -8.51
N ARG A 187 -11.62 9.95 -8.68
CA ARG A 187 -10.92 9.84 -9.96
C ARG A 187 -10.84 8.41 -10.46
N GLY A 188 -10.82 7.45 -9.54
CA GLY A 188 -10.72 6.04 -9.91
C GLY A 188 -11.08 5.09 -8.78
N VAL A 189 -11.29 3.85 -9.17
CA VAL A 189 -11.50 2.73 -8.25
C VAL A 189 -10.63 1.56 -8.70
N VAL A 190 -9.85 1.04 -7.78
CA VAL A 190 -9.17 -0.24 -7.93
C VAL A 190 -10.02 -1.30 -7.24
N VAL A 191 -10.48 -2.28 -8.00
CA VAL A 191 -11.26 -3.40 -7.47
C VAL A 191 -10.35 -4.62 -7.41
N MET A 192 -9.98 -5.01 -6.19
CA MET A 192 -9.19 -6.21 -5.94
C MET A 192 -10.03 -7.46 -6.22
N ARG A 193 -9.54 -8.33 -7.10
CA ARG A 193 -10.19 -9.57 -7.50
C ARG A 193 -9.35 -10.78 -7.12
N MET A 194 -10.02 -11.87 -6.79
CA MET A 194 -9.41 -13.17 -6.52
C MET A 194 -10.00 -14.28 -7.42
N GLY A 195 -10.61 -13.90 -8.54
CA GLY A 195 -11.34 -14.85 -9.40
C GLY A 195 -10.46 -16.02 -9.80
N ASN A 196 -9.31 -15.75 -10.41
CA ASN A 196 -8.38 -16.78 -10.87
C ASN A 196 -7.88 -17.71 -9.75
N ALA A 197 -7.62 -17.16 -8.55
CA ALA A 197 -7.20 -17.96 -7.41
C ALA A 197 -8.32 -18.86 -6.88
N VAL A 198 -9.55 -18.34 -6.83
CA VAL A 198 -10.73 -19.12 -6.42
C VAL A 198 -11.07 -20.20 -7.45
N ASP A 199 -10.98 -19.90 -8.74
CA ASP A 199 -11.18 -20.88 -9.81
C ASP A 199 -10.16 -22.01 -9.73
N GLY A 200 -8.89 -21.69 -9.46
CA GLY A 200 -7.82 -22.67 -9.21
C GLY A 200 -8.12 -23.54 -7.98
N LEU A 201 -8.57 -22.94 -6.88
CA LEU A 201 -8.99 -23.68 -5.69
C LEU A 201 -10.16 -24.61 -5.97
N VAL A 202 -11.19 -24.14 -6.70
CA VAL A 202 -12.35 -24.94 -7.10
C VAL A 202 -11.94 -26.13 -7.98
N ALA A 203 -11.06 -25.92 -8.95
CA ALA A 203 -10.54 -26.98 -9.80
C ALA A 203 -9.83 -28.06 -8.98
N GLU A 204 -8.99 -27.64 -8.01
CA GLU A 204 -8.26 -28.55 -7.15
C GLU A 204 -9.19 -29.30 -6.16
N CYS A 205 -10.20 -28.63 -5.60
CA CYS A 205 -11.24 -29.28 -4.80
C CYS A 205 -11.95 -30.40 -5.55
N ARG A 206 -12.28 -30.18 -6.83
CA ARG A 206 -12.90 -31.22 -7.70
C ARG A 206 -11.95 -32.38 -7.94
N ARG A 207 -10.67 -32.07 -8.25
CA ARG A 207 -9.62 -33.08 -8.49
C ARG A 207 -9.43 -34.00 -7.28
N LEU A 208 -9.46 -33.42 -6.07
CA LEU A 208 -9.24 -34.10 -4.80
C LEU A 208 -10.53 -34.65 -4.17
N ARG A 209 -11.67 -34.52 -4.83
CA ARG A 209 -12.99 -35.02 -4.38
C ARG A 209 -13.42 -34.43 -3.02
N ILE A 210 -13.05 -33.20 -2.74
CA ILE A 210 -13.48 -32.47 -1.54
C ILE A 210 -15.01 -32.35 -1.54
N ARG A 211 -15.63 -32.49 -0.37
CA ARG A 211 -17.10 -32.35 -0.19
C ARG A 211 -17.41 -31.18 0.76
N THR A 212 -16.65 -31.09 1.85
CA THR A 212 -16.88 -30.14 2.93
C THR A 212 -15.71 -29.17 3.06
N VAL A 213 -16.00 -27.86 3.15
CA VAL A 213 -14.99 -26.81 3.24
C VAL A 213 -15.36 -25.84 4.35
N TRP A 214 -14.40 -25.53 5.21
CA TRP A 214 -14.48 -24.39 6.12
C TRP A 214 -13.63 -23.24 5.61
N CYS A 215 -14.27 -22.11 5.32
CA CYS A 215 -13.57 -20.84 5.08
C CYS A 215 -13.51 -20.09 6.41
N VAL A 216 -12.32 -19.93 6.96
CA VAL A 216 -12.12 -19.32 8.29
C VAL A 216 -11.39 -18.00 8.13
N ASN A 217 -11.93 -16.97 8.78
CA ASN A 217 -11.48 -15.60 8.64
C ASN A 217 -11.77 -14.82 9.93
N PHE A 218 -11.07 -13.74 10.17
CA PHE A 218 -11.37 -12.82 11.27
C PHE A 218 -12.28 -11.65 10.84
N GLN A 219 -12.49 -11.44 9.54
CA GLN A 219 -13.34 -10.38 8.97
C GLN A 219 -14.35 -10.92 7.96
N PRO A 220 -15.56 -10.34 7.85
CA PRO A 220 -16.57 -10.78 6.90
C PRO A 220 -16.23 -10.52 5.42
N VAL A 221 -15.15 -9.81 5.13
CA VAL A 221 -14.76 -9.33 3.79
C VAL A 221 -14.59 -10.46 2.77
N TYR A 222 -14.11 -11.62 3.17
CA TYR A 222 -13.85 -12.75 2.28
C TYR A 222 -14.99 -13.75 2.12
N GLY A 223 -16.20 -13.41 2.52
CA GLY A 223 -17.39 -14.28 2.36
C GLY A 223 -17.70 -14.69 0.92
N TYR A 224 -17.13 -14.02 -0.08
CA TYR A 224 -17.27 -14.37 -1.49
C TYR A 224 -16.56 -15.70 -1.85
N VAL A 225 -15.47 -16.09 -1.16
CA VAL A 225 -14.78 -17.38 -1.37
C VAL A 225 -15.72 -18.53 -1.05
N SER A 226 -16.36 -18.51 0.13
CA SER A 226 -17.34 -19.53 0.50
C SER A 226 -18.58 -19.53 -0.41
N LYS A 227 -19.01 -18.37 -0.92
CA LYS A 227 -20.07 -18.26 -1.93
C LYS A 227 -19.69 -18.92 -3.25
N ALA A 228 -18.48 -18.69 -3.73
CA ALA A 228 -17.98 -19.29 -4.95
C ALA A 228 -17.86 -20.82 -4.83
N LEU A 229 -17.35 -21.32 -3.72
CA LEU A 229 -17.28 -22.75 -3.44
C LEU A 229 -18.69 -23.39 -3.39
N ARG A 230 -19.66 -22.74 -2.74
CA ARG A 230 -21.06 -23.20 -2.74
C ARG A 230 -21.66 -23.21 -4.14
N ALA A 231 -21.43 -22.16 -4.93
CA ALA A 231 -21.89 -22.10 -6.33
C ALA A 231 -21.26 -23.21 -7.19
N ALA A 232 -20.07 -23.67 -6.85
CA ALA A 232 -19.38 -24.78 -7.49
C ALA A 232 -19.84 -26.18 -6.99
N GLY A 233 -20.79 -26.24 -6.03
CA GLY A 233 -21.39 -27.48 -5.51
C GLY A 233 -20.78 -28.02 -4.20
N PHE A 234 -19.85 -27.31 -3.57
CA PHE A 234 -19.25 -27.75 -2.30
C PHE A 234 -20.09 -27.34 -1.08
N SER A 235 -20.08 -28.18 -0.03
CA SER A 235 -20.63 -27.80 1.28
C SER A 235 -19.67 -26.85 2.02
N ALA A 236 -19.66 -25.58 1.63
CA ALA A 236 -18.76 -24.59 2.17
C ALA A 236 -19.42 -23.74 3.26
N LYS A 237 -18.85 -23.76 4.47
CA LYS A 237 -19.25 -22.91 5.61
C LYS A 237 -18.26 -21.75 5.76
N ASN A 238 -18.77 -20.59 6.17
CA ASN A 238 -17.94 -19.43 6.46
C ASN A 238 -17.96 -19.17 7.96
N PHE A 239 -16.79 -19.18 8.58
CA PHE A 239 -16.61 -18.91 10.01
C PHE A 239 -15.83 -17.61 10.19
N ILE A 240 -16.31 -16.78 11.09
CA ILE A 240 -15.62 -15.57 11.51
C ILE A 240 -15.18 -15.83 12.93
N THR A 241 -13.86 -15.86 13.18
CA THR A 241 -13.29 -16.13 14.51
C THR A 241 -13.42 -14.95 15.46
N GLY A 242 -14.29 -13.99 15.08
CA GLY A 242 -14.81 -12.94 15.94
C GLY A 242 -13.80 -11.90 16.33
N VAL A 243 -13.72 -10.83 15.57
CA VAL A 243 -13.07 -9.60 15.98
C VAL A 243 -14.10 -8.50 15.97
N ASP A 244 -14.37 -7.94 17.13
CA ASP A 244 -14.90 -6.60 17.16
C ASP A 244 -13.77 -5.64 16.78
N LEU A 245 -13.77 -5.17 15.52
CA LEU A 245 -12.81 -4.18 15.01
C LEU A 245 -12.87 -2.86 15.80
N ALA A 246 -13.93 -2.65 16.60
CA ALA A 246 -14.06 -1.54 17.52
C ALA A 246 -13.29 -1.78 18.83
N SER A 247 -12.88 -3.01 19.13
CA SER A 247 -12.06 -3.30 20.31
C SER A 247 -10.60 -2.92 20.06
N ARG A 248 -9.88 -2.52 21.10
CA ARG A 248 -8.44 -2.19 21.09
C ARG A 248 -7.56 -3.43 20.90
N GLU A 249 -7.98 -4.38 20.09
CA GLU A 249 -7.33 -5.67 19.96
C GLU A 249 -6.10 -5.60 19.05
N THR A 250 -5.04 -6.25 19.47
CA THR A 250 -3.79 -6.40 18.73
C THR A 250 -3.88 -7.62 17.80
N ARG A 251 -2.93 -7.73 16.83
CA ARG A 251 -2.79 -8.93 16.00
C ARG A 251 -2.53 -10.20 16.82
N ASP A 252 -1.89 -10.06 17.98
CA ASP A 252 -1.64 -11.19 18.89
C ASP A 252 -2.96 -11.71 19.49
N SER A 253 -3.88 -10.84 19.90
CA SER A 253 -5.20 -11.27 20.36
C SER A 253 -6.04 -11.93 19.28
N LEU A 254 -5.85 -11.56 17.99
CA LEU A 254 -6.48 -12.24 16.86
C LEU A 254 -5.96 -13.66 16.72
N ARG A 255 -4.64 -13.84 16.82
CA ARG A 255 -3.97 -15.15 16.75
C ARG A 255 -4.38 -16.04 17.90
N GLU A 256 -4.42 -15.52 19.13
CA GLU A 256 -4.85 -16.26 20.32
C GLU A 256 -6.30 -16.73 20.20
N ARG A 257 -7.21 -15.90 19.73
CA ARG A 257 -8.61 -16.31 19.53
C ARG A 257 -8.79 -17.32 18.42
N ALA A 258 -8.11 -17.12 17.30
CA ALA A 258 -8.12 -18.12 16.22
C ALA A 258 -7.56 -19.46 16.73
N TYR A 259 -6.47 -19.44 17.50
CA TYR A 259 -5.93 -20.64 18.13
C TYR A 259 -6.95 -21.32 19.04
N ALA A 260 -7.54 -20.58 19.98
CA ALA A 260 -8.54 -21.12 20.91
C ALA A 260 -9.75 -21.70 20.17
N TRP A 261 -10.22 -21.02 19.11
CA TRP A 261 -11.31 -21.52 18.27
C TRP A 261 -10.95 -22.84 17.60
N PHE A 262 -9.78 -22.94 16.95
CA PHE A 262 -9.34 -24.17 16.29
C PHE A 262 -9.03 -25.28 17.29
N ALA A 263 -8.47 -24.98 18.45
CA ALA A 263 -8.23 -25.95 19.52
C ALA A 263 -9.56 -26.56 20.01
N ALA A 264 -10.60 -25.76 20.14
CA ALA A 264 -11.93 -26.26 20.48
C ALA A 264 -12.54 -27.13 19.38
N GLN A 265 -12.36 -26.78 18.09
CA GLN A 265 -12.86 -27.60 16.98
C GLN A 265 -12.07 -28.93 16.86
N ALA A 266 -10.79 -28.92 17.14
CA ALA A 266 -9.92 -30.10 17.05
C ALA A 266 -10.15 -31.16 18.15
N GLN A 267 -10.97 -30.85 19.17
CA GLN A 267 -11.35 -31.83 20.22
C GLN A 267 -12.11 -33.04 19.65
N ASP A 268 -12.79 -32.90 18.54
CA ASP A 268 -13.43 -34.00 17.82
C ASP A 268 -13.04 -33.95 16.33
N PRO A 269 -11.95 -34.60 15.93
CA PRO A 269 -11.45 -34.60 14.56
C PRO A 269 -12.49 -35.03 13.51
N ARG A 270 -13.48 -35.87 13.91
CA ARG A 270 -14.52 -36.34 12.98
C ARG A 270 -15.50 -35.24 12.53
N LYS A 271 -15.50 -34.09 13.24
CA LYS A 271 -16.30 -32.91 12.88
C LYS A 271 -15.57 -31.95 11.95
N LEU A 272 -14.28 -32.15 11.76
CA LEU A 272 -13.50 -31.31 10.86
C LEU A 272 -13.96 -31.52 9.41
N PRO A 273 -13.81 -30.50 8.55
CA PRO A 273 -14.12 -30.62 7.12
C PRO A 273 -13.03 -31.39 6.38
N ASP A 274 -13.29 -31.75 5.13
CA ASP A 274 -12.25 -32.26 4.25
C ASP A 274 -11.13 -31.22 4.02
N LEU A 275 -11.52 -29.92 3.97
CA LEU A 275 -10.63 -28.81 3.69
C LEU A 275 -10.91 -27.59 4.60
N ILE A 276 -9.86 -27.04 5.18
CA ILE A 276 -9.85 -25.72 5.83
C ILE A 276 -9.16 -24.72 4.89
N VAL A 277 -9.82 -23.62 4.59
CA VAL A 277 -9.27 -22.46 3.87
C VAL A 277 -9.18 -21.31 4.87
N ALA A 278 -7.98 -21.04 5.36
CA ALA A 278 -7.70 -19.91 6.23
C ALA A 278 -7.43 -18.67 5.37
N LEU A 279 -8.32 -17.69 5.42
CA LEU A 279 -8.30 -16.50 4.54
C LEU A 279 -7.47 -15.35 5.11
N ASP A 280 -6.54 -15.68 5.98
CA ASP A 280 -5.56 -14.78 6.61
C ASP A 280 -4.38 -15.59 7.14
N ASP A 281 -3.17 -15.07 7.05
CA ASP A 281 -1.94 -15.75 7.45
C ASP A 281 -1.81 -15.92 8.97
N TYR A 282 -2.32 -14.97 9.77
CA TYR A 282 -2.37 -15.11 11.24
C TYR A 282 -3.35 -16.19 11.68
N VAL A 283 -4.51 -16.27 11.01
CA VAL A 283 -5.49 -17.35 11.22
C VAL A 283 -4.89 -18.69 10.81
N ALA A 284 -4.15 -18.73 9.69
CA ALA A 284 -3.48 -19.94 9.22
C ALA A 284 -2.45 -20.46 10.22
N ALA A 285 -1.61 -19.55 10.80
CA ALA A 285 -0.65 -19.91 11.84
C ALA A 285 -1.31 -20.56 13.05
N ALA A 286 -2.31 -19.86 13.55
CA ALA A 286 -3.06 -20.30 14.72
C ALA A 286 -3.73 -21.66 14.48
N ALA A 287 -4.34 -21.83 13.29
CA ALA A 287 -4.97 -23.07 12.88
C ALA A 287 -4.00 -24.25 12.86
N LEU A 288 -2.86 -24.09 12.14
CA LEU A 288 -1.86 -25.14 12.02
C LEU A 288 -1.25 -25.50 13.37
N ALA A 289 -0.97 -24.51 14.23
CA ALA A 289 -0.49 -24.76 15.59
C ALA A 289 -1.52 -25.51 16.43
N ALA A 290 -2.80 -25.10 16.42
CA ALA A 290 -3.84 -25.75 17.19
C ALA A 290 -4.11 -27.20 16.73
N LEU A 291 -4.18 -27.43 15.41
CA LEU A 291 -4.35 -28.76 14.82
C LEU A 291 -3.20 -29.69 15.19
N THR A 292 -1.95 -29.19 15.04
CA THR A 292 -0.76 -29.97 15.40
C THR A 292 -0.73 -30.33 16.88
N ASN A 293 -1.05 -29.39 17.79
CA ASN A 293 -1.09 -29.63 19.22
C ASN A 293 -2.20 -30.60 19.64
N ALA A 294 -3.28 -30.67 18.86
CA ALA A 294 -4.37 -31.63 19.06
C ALA A 294 -4.09 -33.02 18.42
N GLY A 295 -2.92 -33.20 17.79
CA GLY A 295 -2.57 -34.46 17.10
C GLY A 295 -3.26 -34.66 15.76
N VAL A 296 -3.89 -33.62 15.21
CA VAL A 296 -4.56 -33.67 13.88
C VAL A 296 -3.51 -33.52 12.79
N SER A 297 -3.44 -34.49 11.91
CA SER A 297 -2.46 -34.52 10.82
C SER A 297 -2.96 -33.74 9.60
N VAL A 298 -2.10 -32.87 9.07
CA VAL A 298 -2.31 -32.16 7.81
C VAL A 298 -1.30 -32.70 6.77
N PRO A 299 -1.75 -33.24 5.64
CA PRO A 299 -3.10 -33.27 5.07
C PRO A 299 -3.92 -34.56 5.37
N ASP A 300 -3.49 -35.44 6.25
CA ASP A 300 -4.03 -36.80 6.37
C ASP A 300 -5.44 -36.84 6.96
N ASP A 301 -5.68 -36.07 8.05
CA ASP A 301 -7.00 -35.95 8.72
C ASP A 301 -7.81 -34.77 8.20
N VAL A 302 -7.14 -33.68 7.85
CA VAL A 302 -7.76 -32.48 7.26
C VAL A 302 -6.80 -31.81 6.30
N GLN A 303 -7.29 -31.39 5.17
CA GLN A 303 -6.47 -30.63 4.22
C GLN A 303 -6.53 -29.13 4.51
N PHE A 304 -5.51 -28.39 4.06
CA PHE A 304 -5.34 -27.01 4.45
C PHE A 304 -4.85 -26.12 3.31
N VAL A 305 -5.49 -24.96 3.15
CA VAL A 305 -5.09 -23.88 2.22
C VAL A 305 -5.02 -22.58 3.00
N SER A 306 -3.94 -21.86 2.84
CA SER A 306 -3.74 -20.53 3.44
C SER A 306 -3.94 -19.43 2.42
N PHE A 307 -4.22 -18.22 2.92
CA PHE A 307 -4.04 -16.97 2.18
C PHE A 307 -2.72 -16.35 2.60
N VAL A 308 -1.92 -15.87 1.65
CA VAL A 308 -0.61 -15.29 1.97
C VAL A 308 -0.17 -14.28 0.92
N ASN A 309 0.60 -13.27 1.34
CA ASN A 309 1.36 -12.43 0.44
C ASN A 309 2.60 -13.19 -0.08
N SER A 310 2.95 -13.00 -1.34
CA SER A 310 4.10 -13.67 -1.94
C SER A 310 5.38 -13.39 -1.16
N GLY A 311 6.02 -14.44 -0.70
CA GLY A 311 7.25 -14.39 0.09
C GLY A 311 7.07 -14.29 1.60
N ASP A 312 5.83 -14.11 2.11
CA ASP A 312 5.54 -13.93 3.53
C ASP A 312 4.94 -15.19 4.19
N GLY A 313 4.90 -16.31 3.46
CA GLY A 313 4.29 -17.56 3.95
C GLY A 313 4.95 -18.10 5.19
N GLN A 314 4.13 -18.69 6.09
CA GLN A 314 4.62 -19.26 7.34
C GLN A 314 5.44 -20.52 7.13
N PRO A 315 6.49 -20.73 7.93
CA PRO A 315 7.17 -22.02 7.95
C PRO A 315 6.23 -23.09 8.52
N PHE A 316 6.13 -24.18 7.81
CA PHE A 316 5.43 -25.40 8.25
C PHE A 316 6.25 -26.62 7.82
N SER A 317 6.03 -27.77 8.43
CA SER A 317 6.76 -29.00 8.13
C SER A 317 6.57 -29.50 6.69
N ARG A 318 5.54 -29.01 6.00
CA ARG A 318 5.21 -29.31 4.60
C ARG A 318 4.96 -28.01 3.84
N SER A 319 5.07 -28.04 2.51
CA SER A 319 4.69 -26.88 1.69
C SER A 319 3.19 -26.60 1.81
N ILE A 320 2.83 -25.35 2.15
CA ILE A 320 1.43 -24.95 2.33
C ILE A 320 0.84 -24.59 0.97
N ALA A 321 -0.29 -25.25 0.61
CA ALA A 321 -1.12 -24.79 -0.50
C ALA A 321 -1.76 -23.45 -0.17
N ARG A 322 -1.80 -22.52 -1.14
CA ARG A 322 -2.15 -21.15 -0.81
C ARG A 322 -2.82 -20.37 -1.93
N LEU A 323 -3.65 -19.42 -1.55
CA LEU A 323 -4.10 -18.32 -2.37
C LEU A 323 -3.07 -17.19 -2.19
N GLU A 324 -2.19 -17.02 -3.16
CA GLU A 324 -1.03 -16.13 -3.08
C GLU A 324 -1.30 -14.80 -3.77
N HIS A 325 -0.96 -13.72 -3.09
CA HIS A 325 -1.03 -12.35 -3.60
C HIS A 325 0.38 -11.82 -3.90
N ASP A 326 0.67 -11.49 -5.16
CA ASP A 326 1.93 -10.84 -5.52
C ASP A 326 1.85 -9.32 -5.23
N SER A 327 2.08 -8.98 -3.99
CA SER A 327 2.02 -7.60 -3.48
C SER A 327 2.92 -6.64 -4.25
N ARG A 328 4.12 -7.08 -4.66
CA ARG A 328 5.06 -6.21 -5.38
C ARG A 328 4.55 -5.89 -6.78
N GLN A 329 4.20 -6.90 -7.54
CA GLN A 329 3.71 -6.72 -8.92
C GLN A 329 2.37 -5.96 -8.92
N ASN A 330 1.49 -6.27 -7.99
CA ASN A 330 0.23 -5.56 -7.85
C ASN A 330 0.42 -4.10 -7.46
N GLY A 331 1.42 -3.78 -6.62
CA GLY A 331 1.81 -2.41 -6.31
C GLY A 331 2.30 -1.65 -7.54
N VAL A 332 3.11 -2.28 -8.41
CA VAL A 332 3.54 -1.68 -9.68
C VAL A 332 2.34 -1.37 -10.58
N ARG A 333 1.47 -2.37 -10.83
CA ARG A 333 0.26 -2.20 -11.67
C ARG A 333 -0.68 -1.12 -11.11
N MET A 334 -0.79 -1.04 -9.78
CA MET A 334 -1.58 -0.01 -9.13
C MET A 334 -0.95 1.37 -9.31
N ALA A 335 0.36 1.50 -9.16
CA ALA A 335 1.06 2.77 -9.38
C ALA A 335 0.87 3.28 -10.82
N GLU A 336 0.94 2.42 -11.82
CA GLU A 336 0.64 2.76 -13.22
C GLU A 336 -0.79 3.32 -13.37
N PHE A 337 -1.75 2.71 -12.69
CA PHE A 337 -3.12 3.23 -12.68
C PHE A 337 -3.24 4.59 -12.00
N LEU A 338 -2.57 4.77 -10.84
CA LEU A 338 -2.55 6.05 -10.12
C LEU A 338 -1.91 7.16 -10.97
N LEU A 339 -0.82 6.86 -11.67
CA LEU A 339 -0.18 7.81 -12.58
C LEU A 339 -1.12 8.25 -13.72
N ARG A 340 -1.95 7.35 -14.25
CA ARG A 340 -3.00 7.74 -15.21
C ARG A 340 -4.03 8.68 -14.58
N CYS A 341 -4.44 8.44 -13.34
CA CYS A 341 -5.36 9.32 -12.61
C CYS A 341 -4.76 10.70 -12.32
N LEU A 342 -3.45 10.77 -12.03
CA LEU A 342 -2.70 12.01 -11.78
C LEU A 342 -2.49 12.83 -13.06
N ASN A 343 -2.28 12.18 -14.20
CA ASN A 343 -2.04 12.84 -15.49
C ASN A 343 -3.31 13.35 -16.20
N GLY A 344 -4.43 13.51 -15.47
CA GLY A 344 -5.57 14.25 -15.98
C GLY A 344 -6.69 13.46 -16.63
N ALA A 345 -6.89 12.21 -16.24
CA ALA A 345 -8.08 11.46 -16.65
C ALA A 345 -9.36 12.21 -16.25
N ARG A 346 -10.11 12.74 -17.24
CA ARG A 346 -11.32 13.53 -17.02
C ARG A 346 -12.51 12.71 -16.51
N LYS A 347 -12.53 11.39 -16.76
CA LYS A 347 -13.59 10.49 -16.33
C LYS A 347 -13.07 9.52 -15.25
N ARG A 348 -13.94 9.20 -14.29
CA ARG A 348 -13.68 8.16 -13.30
C ARG A 348 -13.29 6.85 -14.00
N GLN A 349 -12.16 6.27 -13.60
CA GLN A 349 -11.67 5.01 -14.12
C GLN A 349 -11.95 3.86 -13.15
N ILE A 350 -12.18 2.67 -13.67
CA ILE A 350 -12.26 1.44 -12.88
C ILE A 350 -11.13 0.53 -13.36
N PHE A 351 -10.33 0.06 -12.42
CA PHE A 351 -9.26 -0.88 -12.65
C PHE A 351 -9.53 -2.15 -11.84
N GLU A 352 -9.78 -3.24 -12.52
CA GLU A 352 -9.90 -4.55 -11.87
C GLU A 352 -8.51 -5.17 -11.78
N LEU A 353 -8.04 -5.37 -10.56
CA LEU A 353 -6.74 -5.95 -10.25
C LEU A 353 -6.96 -7.39 -9.77
N ASP A 354 -6.82 -8.34 -10.69
CA ASP A 354 -6.75 -9.76 -10.37
C ASP A 354 -5.28 -10.13 -10.17
N GLY A 355 -4.87 -10.06 -8.92
CA GLY A 355 -3.47 -10.22 -8.51
C GLY A 355 -3.25 -11.43 -7.61
N PHE A 356 -4.22 -12.35 -7.55
CA PHE A 356 -4.15 -13.55 -6.74
C PHE A 356 -4.03 -14.79 -7.61
N ALA A 357 -3.26 -15.78 -7.15
CA ALA A 357 -3.11 -17.07 -7.79
C ALA A 357 -3.23 -18.20 -6.78
N TYR A 358 -3.84 -19.31 -7.17
CA TYR A 358 -3.73 -20.55 -6.41
C TYR A 358 -2.35 -21.15 -6.64
N LYS A 359 -1.66 -21.50 -5.56
CA LYS A 359 -0.38 -22.22 -5.57
C LYS A 359 -0.56 -23.56 -4.87
N PRO A 360 -0.23 -24.68 -5.53
CA PRO A 360 -0.30 -26.00 -4.91
C PRO A 360 0.71 -26.14 -3.77
N GLY A 361 0.45 -27.08 -2.88
CA GLY A 361 1.34 -27.44 -1.77
C GLY A 361 0.92 -28.77 -1.16
N ASP A 362 1.81 -29.37 -0.36
CA ASP A 362 1.63 -30.70 0.22
C ASP A 362 0.46 -30.77 1.23
N THR A 363 0.08 -29.62 1.81
CA THR A 363 -1.06 -29.55 2.74
C THR A 363 -2.41 -29.71 2.06
N PHE A 364 -2.47 -29.69 0.71
CA PHE A 364 -3.68 -29.89 -0.08
C PHE A 364 -3.35 -30.73 -1.32
N SER A 365 -3.12 -32.02 -1.13
CA SER A 365 -2.59 -32.91 -2.17
C SER A 365 -3.26 -34.29 -2.24
N ARG A 366 -4.11 -34.65 -1.26
CA ARG A 366 -4.71 -36.00 -1.18
C ARG A 366 -6.17 -36.00 -1.59
N ALA A 367 -6.56 -36.99 -2.39
CA ALA A 367 -7.98 -37.24 -2.69
C ALA A 367 -8.69 -37.76 -1.44
N VAL A 368 -9.88 -37.23 -1.18
CA VAL A 368 -10.80 -37.79 -0.16
C VAL A 368 -11.27 -39.14 -0.62
N ARG A 369 -11.19 -40.14 0.25
CA ARG A 369 -11.60 -41.54 -0.04
C ARG A 369 -13.12 -41.71 -0.06
#